data_b9853d86f6a84ac4c845a856f6707df5
#
_entry.id   b9853d86f6a84ac4c845a856f6707df5
#
_cell.length_a   1.000
_cell.length_b   1.000
_cell.length_c   1.000
_cell.angle_alpha   90.00
_cell.angle_beta   90.00
_cell.angle_gamma   90.00
#
_symmetry.space_group_name_H-M   'P 1'
#
loop_
_entity.id
_entity.type
_entity.pdbx_description
1 polymer ?
#
loop_
_entity_poly.entity_id
_entity_poly.type
_entity_poly.pdbx_seq_one_letter_code
_entity_poly.pdbx_strand_id
1 'polypeptide(L)'
;MTAFDHSNRLRRFSKAMAVLTTLGMLLIAAAMIAVFLIPDWTRNLLLARLGQAGQGLSLSPGHLITAAAITAVPVGFLLFGLWQVRALFLKFADGQVFTLASARLLRNFAGSVLAQAVLGPLSSTALMLAFTLNNPPGTRQLVITLSSQDYLALIVGGVLLAVSWVMVEATRIADENASFV
;
A
#
# COMPACT_ATOMS: atom_id res chain seq x y z
N MET A 1 -30.88 21.06 -9.41
CA MET A 1 -29.70 20.68 -8.60
C MET A 1 -28.54 21.52 -9.11
N THR A 2 -28.13 22.53 -8.34
CA THR A 2 -27.21 23.57 -8.81
C THR A 2 -25.75 23.09 -8.70
N ALA A 3 -24.89 23.59 -9.59
CA ALA A 3 -23.45 23.28 -9.61
C ALA A 3 -22.74 23.49 -8.25
N PHE A 4 -23.27 24.41 -7.43
CA PHE A 4 -22.82 24.68 -6.06
C PHE A 4 -23.01 23.50 -5.09
N ASP A 5 -24.00 22.65 -5.26
CA ASP A 5 -24.27 21.53 -4.37
C ASP A 5 -23.27 20.37 -4.65
N HIS A 6 -22.89 20.17 -5.91
CA HIS A 6 -21.89 19.18 -6.30
C HIS A 6 -20.48 19.50 -5.77
N SER A 7 -20.06 20.76 -5.81
CA SER A 7 -18.72 21.16 -5.32
C SER A 7 -18.61 21.00 -3.80
N ASN A 8 -19.66 21.31 -3.04
CA ASN A 8 -19.69 21.15 -1.60
C ASN A 8 -19.71 19.68 -1.17
N ARG A 9 -20.38 18.81 -1.90
CA ARG A 9 -20.39 17.36 -1.64
C ARG A 9 -19.01 16.75 -1.90
N LEU A 10 -18.39 17.07 -3.04
CA LEU A 10 -17.03 16.61 -3.36
C LEU A 10 -16.03 17.06 -2.30
N ARG A 11 -16.07 18.32 -1.88
CA ARG A 11 -15.21 18.88 -0.86
C ARG A 11 -15.35 18.17 0.50
N ARG A 12 -16.59 17.93 0.95
CA ARG A 12 -16.87 17.20 2.20
C ARG A 12 -16.40 15.76 2.13
N PHE A 13 -16.71 15.06 1.04
CA PHE A 13 -16.26 13.70 0.81
C PHE A 13 -14.74 13.60 0.82
N SER A 14 -14.05 14.47 0.08
CA SER A 14 -12.59 14.48 -0.01
C SER A 14 -11.94 14.75 1.35
N LYS A 15 -12.49 15.68 2.16
CA LYS A 15 -12.01 15.90 3.52
C LYS A 15 -12.19 14.66 4.41
N ALA A 16 -13.36 14.02 4.35
CA ALA A 16 -13.62 12.80 5.11
C ALA A 16 -12.65 11.67 4.71
N MET A 17 -12.39 11.49 3.41
CA MET A 17 -11.45 10.51 2.91
C MET A 17 -10.01 10.83 3.30
N ALA A 18 -9.60 12.10 3.32
CA ALA A 18 -8.27 12.49 3.81
C ALA A 18 -8.08 12.18 5.31
N VAL A 19 -9.12 12.40 6.13
CA VAL A 19 -9.12 12.04 7.56
C VAL A 19 -9.06 10.51 7.71
N LEU A 20 -9.91 9.77 7.00
CA LEU A 20 -9.94 8.31 7.03
C LEU A 20 -8.57 7.72 6.65
N THR A 21 -7.94 8.25 5.59
CA THR A 21 -6.60 7.82 5.18
C THR A 21 -5.56 8.11 6.26
N THR A 22 -5.64 9.28 6.91
CA THR A 22 -4.72 9.63 8.01
C THR A 22 -4.90 8.66 9.20
N LEU A 23 -6.14 8.36 9.58
CA LEU A 23 -6.43 7.38 10.63
C LEU A 23 -5.90 5.99 10.25
N GLY A 24 -6.09 5.56 9.01
CA GLY A 24 -5.56 4.31 8.50
C GLY A 24 -4.02 4.24 8.60
N MET A 25 -3.32 5.31 8.23
CA MET A 25 -1.86 5.39 8.38
C MET A 25 -1.42 5.26 9.85
N LEU A 26 -2.10 5.96 10.76
CA LEU A 26 -1.78 5.90 12.19
C LEU A 26 -2.04 4.50 12.76
N LEU A 27 -3.15 3.86 12.36
CA LEU A 27 -3.48 2.50 12.78
C LEU A 27 -2.45 1.49 12.28
N ILE A 28 -2.01 1.59 11.02
CA ILE A 28 -0.98 0.71 10.45
C ILE A 28 0.35 0.90 11.19
N ALA A 29 0.76 2.15 11.44
CA ALA A 29 1.98 2.44 12.18
C ALA A 29 1.91 1.92 13.62
N ALA A 30 0.78 2.12 14.30
CA ALA A 30 0.54 1.61 15.64
C ALA A 30 0.53 0.08 15.68
N ALA A 31 -0.13 -0.57 14.71
CA ALA A 31 -0.17 -2.02 14.59
C ALA A 31 1.24 -2.59 14.34
N MET A 32 2.04 -1.94 13.50
CA MET A 32 3.44 -2.33 13.26
C MET A 32 4.25 -2.30 14.56
N ILE A 33 4.12 -1.24 15.36
CA ILE A 33 4.79 -1.12 16.66
C ILE A 33 4.27 -2.19 17.63
N ALA A 34 2.95 -2.38 17.71
CA ALA A 34 2.33 -3.34 18.63
C ALA A 34 2.76 -4.78 18.34
N VAL A 35 2.88 -5.16 17.08
CA VAL A 35 3.37 -6.49 16.67
C VAL A 35 4.76 -6.77 17.24
N PHE A 36 5.66 -5.77 17.29
CA PHE A 36 6.99 -5.96 17.87
C PHE A 36 7.04 -5.92 19.39
N LEU A 37 6.10 -5.21 20.02
CA LEU A 37 6.02 -5.13 21.48
C LEU A 37 5.35 -6.35 22.11
N ILE A 38 4.51 -7.08 21.35
CA ILE A 38 3.73 -8.22 21.84
C ILE A 38 4.14 -9.49 21.08
N PRO A 39 5.05 -10.32 21.63
CA PRO A 39 5.59 -11.51 20.96
C PRO A 39 4.51 -12.51 20.50
N ASP A 40 3.42 -12.65 21.28
CA ASP A 40 2.31 -13.54 20.93
C ASP A 40 1.57 -13.09 19.66
N TRP A 41 1.45 -11.80 19.43
CA TRP A 41 0.86 -11.26 18.19
C TRP A 41 1.75 -11.52 17.00
N THR A 42 3.06 -11.34 17.16
CA THR A 42 4.04 -11.67 16.12
C THR A 42 3.95 -13.14 15.75
N ARG A 43 3.88 -14.04 16.75
CA ARG A 43 3.75 -15.48 16.53
C ARG A 43 2.46 -15.82 15.76
N ASN A 44 1.33 -15.28 16.18
CA ASN A 44 0.03 -15.53 15.53
C ASN A 44 -0.01 -15.02 14.09
N LEU A 45 0.56 -13.83 13.81
CA LEU A 45 0.67 -13.28 12.47
C LEU A 45 1.60 -14.09 11.58
N LEU A 46 2.73 -14.57 12.11
CA LEU A 46 3.65 -15.44 11.38
C LEU A 46 3.00 -16.79 11.07
N LEU A 47 2.30 -17.39 12.03
CA LEU A 47 1.55 -18.64 11.82
C LEU A 47 0.44 -18.46 10.78
N ALA A 48 -0.27 -17.35 10.79
CA ALA A 48 -1.30 -17.04 9.80
C ALA A 48 -0.74 -16.87 8.37
N ARG A 49 0.49 -16.37 8.24
CA ARG A 49 1.16 -16.19 6.93
C ARG A 49 1.91 -17.43 6.45
N LEU A 50 2.56 -18.15 7.35
CA LEU A 50 3.43 -19.29 7.03
C LEU A 50 2.71 -20.64 7.17
N GLY A 51 1.49 -20.66 7.72
CA GLY A 51 0.73 -21.89 7.92
C GLY A 51 1.48 -22.92 8.78
N GLN A 52 1.44 -24.18 8.37
CA GLN A 52 2.10 -25.28 9.09
C GLN A 52 3.64 -25.15 9.13
N ALA A 53 4.24 -24.49 8.16
CA ALA A 53 5.69 -24.25 8.14
C ALA A 53 6.14 -23.33 9.30
N GLY A 54 5.21 -22.61 9.91
CA GLY A 54 5.44 -21.78 11.10
C GLY A 54 5.37 -22.54 12.43
N GLN A 55 4.91 -23.80 12.44
CA GLN A 55 4.82 -24.59 13.65
C GLN A 55 6.23 -25.05 14.06
N GLY A 56 6.66 -24.67 15.27
CA GLY A 56 7.99 -25.02 15.80
C GLY A 56 9.04 -23.91 15.66
N LEU A 57 8.67 -22.74 15.17
CA LEU A 57 9.58 -21.58 15.12
C LEU A 57 9.91 -21.09 16.53
N SER A 58 11.18 -21.16 16.90
CA SER A 58 11.71 -20.48 18.06
C SER A 58 11.82 -18.99 17.74
N LEU A 59 10.99 -18.16 18.36
CA LEU A 59 11.06 -16.71 18.26
C LEU A 59 12.24 -16.17 19.07
N SER A 60 13.45 -16.34 18.55
CA SER A 60 14.60 -15.66 19.12
C SER A 60 14.54 -14.16 18.76
N PRO A 61 15.13 -13.27 19.57
CA PRO A 61 15.19 -11.84 19.26
C PRO A 61 15.73 -11.53 17.86
N GLY A 62 16.67 -12.32 17.36
CA GLY A 62 17.23 -12.19 16.01
C GLY A 62 16.18 -12.45 14.92
N HIS A 63 15.34 -13.46 15.08
CA HIS A 63 14.26 -13.76 14.12
C HIS A 63 13.21 -12.64 14.09
N LEU A 64 12.90 -12.02 15.23
CA LEU A 64 11.98 -10.88 15.30
C LEU A 64 12.53 -9.67 14.54
N ILE A 65 13.80 -9.34 14.72
CA ILE A 65 14.46 -8.24 14.00
C ILE A 65 14.46 -8.49 12.48
N THR A 66 14.77 -9.71 12.06
CA THR A 66 14.76 -10.08 10.64
C THR A 66 13.35 -9.99 10.06
N ALA A 67 12.35 -10.49 10.77
CA ALA A 67 10.94 -10.36 10.34
C ALA A 67 10.52 -8.89 10.24
N ALA A 68 10.94 -8.06 11.20
CA ALA A 68 10.72 -6.63 11.19
C ALA A 68 11.30 -5.97 9.94
N ALA A 69 12.56 -6.23 9.64
CA ALA A 69 13.25 -5.65 8.51
C ALA A 69 12.59 -6.05 7.17
N ILE A 70 12.21 -7.32 7.02
CA ILE A 70 11.56 -7.81 5.80
C ILE A 70 10.16 -7.18 5.64
N THR A 71 9.36 -7.08 6.71
CA THR A 71 8.01 -6.53 6.66
C THR A 71 7.98 -5.00 6.58
N ALA A 72 9.03 -4.32 7.03
CA ALA A 72 9.13 -2.86 6.96
C ALA A 72 9.09 -2.33 5.51
N VAL A 73 9.63 -3.09 4.55
CA VAL A 73 9.66 -2.67 3.14
C VAL A 73 8.25 -2.56 2.55
N PRO A 74 7.41 -3.61 2.51
CA PRO A 74 6.06 -3.51 1.98
C PRO A 74 5.19 -2.53 2.79
N VAL A 75 5.34 -2.47 4.13
CA VAL A 75 4.61 -1.50 4.95
C VAL A 75 5.02 -0.07 4.63
N GLY A 76 6.30 0.18 4.38
CA GLY A 76 6.80 1.50 3.94
C GLY A 76 6.16 1.94 2.62
N PHE A 77 6.10 1.05 1.62
CA PHE A 77 5.40 1.33 0.35
C PHE A 77 3.89 1.55 0.54
N LEU A 78 3.25 0.81 1.43
CA LEU A 78 1.84 1.00 1.77
C LEU A 78 1.60 2.39 2.38
N LEU A 79 2.40 2.78 3.37
CA LEU A 79 2.31 4.09 4.02
C LEU A 79 2.60 5.22 3.03
N PHE A 80 3.59 5.05 2.15
CA PHE A 80 3.88 6.00 1.08
C PHE A 80 2.67 6.16 0.15
N GLY A 81 2.03 5.06 -0.28
CA GLY A 81 0.82 5.09 -1.11
C GLY A 81 -0.33 5.82 -0.41
N LEU A 82 -0.58 5.52 0.85
CA LEU A 82 -1.62 6.21 1.64
C LEU A 82 -1.32 7.71 1.79
N TRP A 83 -0.06 8.09 1.96
CA TRP A 83 0.34 9.49 1.97
C TRP A 83 -0.01 10.20 0.66
N GLN A 84 0.24 9.57 -0.50
CA GLN A 84 -0.12 10.12 -1.82
C GLN A 84 -1.64 10.26 -1.96
N VAL A 85 -2.41 9.27 -1.52
CA VAL A 85 -3.89 9.30 -1.54
C VAL A 85 -4.42 10.42 -0.64
N ARG A 86 -3.87 10.57 0.56
CA ARG A 86 -4.24 11.68 1.45
C ARG A 86 -3.99 13.03 0.79
N ALA A 87 -2.81 13.21 0.20
CA ALA A 87 -2.47 14.45 -0.50
C ALA A 87 -3.39 14.71 -1.69
N LEU A 88 -3.78 13.65 -2.43
CA LEU A 88 -4.72 13.72 -3.54
C LEU A 88 -6.11 14.20 -3.07
N PHE A 89 -6.65 13.62 -1.99
CA PHE A 89 -7.93 14.05 -1.44
C PHE A 89 -7.91 15.49 -0.93
N LEU A 90 -6.81 15.96 -0.38
CA LEU A 90 -6.65 17.36 0.01
C LEU A 90 -6.70 18.28 -1.21
N LYS A 91 -6.03 17.92 -2.32
CA LYS A 91 -6.12 18.65 -3.60
C LYS A 91 -7.55 18.69 -4.13
N PHE A 92 -8.27 17.58 -4.06
CA PHE A 92 -9.69 17.53 -4.47
C PHE A 92 -10.58 18.39 -3.57
N ALA A 93 -10.30 18.46 -2.28
CA ALA A 93 -11.00 19.35 -1.36
C ALA A 93 -10.79 20.83 -1.68
N ASP A 94 -9.64 21.18 -2.27
CA ASP A 94 -9.31 22.52 -2.74
C ASP A 94 -9.80 22.81 -4.18
N GLY A 95 -10.56 21.86 -4.78
CA GLY A 95 -11.08 21.99 -6.14
C GLY A 95 -10.07 21.68 -7.25
N GLN A 96 -8.85 21.28 -6.91
CA GLN A 96 -7.77 20.97 -7.85
C GLN A 96 -7.86 19.50 -8.31
N VAL A 97 -8.95 19.13 -9.00
CA VAL A 97 -9.21 17.75 -9.43
C VAL A 97 -8.37 17.41 -10.65
N PHE A 98 -8.47 18.20 -11.71
CA PHE A 98 -7.78 17.98 -12.98
C PHE A 98 -6.54 18.88 -13.07
N THR A 99 -5.49 18.47 -12.36
CA THR A 99 -4.19 19.15 -12.38
C THR A 99 -3.06 18.13 -12.54
N LEU A 100 -1.95 18.55 -13.12
CA LEU A 100 -0.73 17.72 -13.21
C LEU A 100 -0.27 17.23 -11.82
N ALA A 101 -0.45 18.06 -10.78
CA ALA A 101 -0.12 17.68 -9.42
C ALA A 101 -0.99 16.51 -8.93
N SER A 102 -2.32 16.57 -9.15
CA SER A 102 -3.25 15.49 -8.80
C SER A 102 -2.97 14.22 -9.59
N ALA A 103 -2.69 14.33 -10.89
CA ALA A 103 -2.32 13.19 -11.73
C ALA A 103 -1.02 12.51 -11.26
N ARG A 104 -0.01 13.28 -10.84
CA ARG A 104 1.24 12.73 -10.28
C ARG A 104 1.01 12.00 -8.95
N LEU A 105 0.18 12.55 -8.05
CA LEU A 105 -0.17 11.90 -6.79
C LEU A 105 -0.90 10.56 -7.05
N LEU A 106 -1.84 10.55 -7.99
CA LEU A 106 -2.53 9.32 -8.39
C LEU A 106 -1.57 8.29 -8.99
N ARG A 107 -0.64 8.72 -9.86
CA ARG A 107 0.38 7.85 -10.44
C ARG A 107 1.28 7.23 -9.37
N ASN A 108 1.74 8.02 -8.40
CA ASN A 108 2.59 7.53 -7.32
C ASN A 108 1.84 6.53 -6.44
N PHE A 109 0.56 6.78 -6.17
CA PHE A 109 -0.30 5.82 -5.46
C PHE A 109 -0.45 4.53 -6.27
N ALA A 110 -0.78 4.62 -7.57
CA ALA A 110 -0.88 3.47 -8.45
C ALA A 110 0.42 2.64 -8.44
N GLY A 111 1.57 3.32 -8.51
CA GLY A 111 2.88 2.67 -8.41
C GLY A 111 3.10 1.95 -7.08
N SER A 112 2.65 2.52 -5.97
CA SER A 112 2.74 1.84 -4.66
C SER A 112 1.82 0.62 -4.56
N VAL A 113 0.64 0.64 -5.18
CA VAL A 113 -0.27 -0.52 -5.26
C VAL A 113 0.34 -1.63 -6.12
N LEU A 114 0.93 -1.28 -7.28
CA LEU A 114 1.67 -2.24 -8.12
C LEU A 114 2.89 -2.83 -7.40
N ALA A 115 3.62 -2.00 -6.66
CA ALA A 115 4.74 -2.48 -5.85
C ALA A 115 4.28 -3.50 -4.80
N GLN A 116 3.11 -3.33 -4.18
CA GLN A 116 2.54 -4.29 -3.23
C GLN A 116 2.26 -5.64 -3.87
N ALA A 117 1.79 -5.68 -5.12
CA ALA A 117 1.55 -6.94 -5.84
C ALA A 117 2.82 -7.80 -5.98
N VAL A 118 3.99 -7.16 -6.03
CA VAL A 118 5.29 -7.83 -6.12
C VAL A 118 5.92 -8.05 -4.73
N LEU A 119 5.86 -7.03 -3.87
CA LEU A 119 6.47 -7.08 -2.54
C LEU A 119 5.76 -8.05 -1.59
N GLY A 120 4.46 -8.32 -1.79
CA GLY A 120 3.70 -9.30 -1.02
C GLY A 120 4.30 -10.69 -1.11
N PRO A 121 4.35 -11.32 -2.30
CA PRO A 121 4.97 -12.61 -2.53
C PRO A 121 6.46 -12.65 -2.15
N LEU A 122 7.22 -11.60 -2.48
CA LEU A 122 8.64 -11.52 -2.16
C LEU A 122 8.89 -11.51 -0.65
N SER A 123 8.14 -10.72 0.11
CA SER A 123 8.30 -10.66 1.56
C SER A 123 7.87 -11.96 2.24
N SER A 124 6.81 -12.61 1.76
CA SER A 124 6.38 -13.92 2.27
C SER A 124 7.45 -14.99 2.03
N THR A 125 8.03 -15.02 0.83
CA THR A 125 9.12 -15.93 0.47
C THR A 125 10.39 -15.65 1.29
N ALA A 126 10.74 -14.35 1.46
CA ALA A 126 11.90 -13.96 2.26
C ALA A 126 11.75 -14.31 3.74
N LEU A 127 10.56 -14.13 4.31
CA LEU A 127 10.24 -14.55 5.68
C LEU A 127 10.40 -16.06 5.82
N MET A 128 9.80 -16.85 4.91
CA MET A 128 9.89 -18.30 4.94
C MET A 128 11.36 -18.77 4.85
N LEU A 129 12.13 -18.19 3.94
CA LEU A 129 13.54 -18.50 3.82
C LEU A 129 14.32 -18.14 5.09
N ALA A 130 14.14 -16.93 5.63
CA ALA A 130 14.82 -16.47 6.84
C ALA A 130 14.56 -17.38 8.04
N PHE A 131 13.36 -17.91 8.19
CA PHE A 131 12.98 -18.79 9.29
C PHE A 131 13.38 -20.27 9.07
N THR A 132 13.55 -20.71 7.82
CA THR A 132 13.87 -22.13 7.52
C THR A 132 15.36 -22.37 7.21
N LEU A 133 16.17 -21.31 7.02
CA LEU A 133 17.60 -21.42 6.72
C LEU A 133 18.38 -22.20 7.76
N ASN A 134 18.04 -22.07 9.04
CA ASN A 134 18.72 -22.72 10.17
C ASN A 134 18.18 -24.13 10.45
N ASN A 135 17.20 -24.60 9.70
CA ASN A 135 16.64 -25.94 9.85
C ASN A 135 17.57 -27.00 9.24
N PRO A 136 17.49 -28.27 9.69
CA PRO A 136 18.27 -29.38 9.14
C PRO A 136 18.07 -29.53 7.63
N PRO A 137 19.08 -30.05 6.89
CA PRO A 137 18.93 -30.31 5.46
C PRO A 137 17.72 -31.23 5.19
N GLY A 138 16.85 -30.84 4.22
CA GLY A 138 15.61 -31.54 3.90
C GLY A 138 14.34 -30.93 4.46
N THR A 139 14.43 -29.99 5.42
CA THR A 139 13.28 -29.25 5.98
C THR A 139 13.23 -27.77 5.55
N ARG A 140 14.15 -27.36 4.69
CA ARG A 140 14.18 -26.03 4.08
C ARG A 140 13.11 -25.95 3.00
N GLN A 141 12.22 -24.98 3.10
CA GLN A 141 11.15 -24.79 2.13
C GLN A 141 11.30 -23.44 1.46
N LEU A 142 11.28 -23.44 0.13
CA LEU A 142 11.12 -22.24 -0.68
C LEU A 142 9.76 -22.35 -1.35
N VAL A 143 8.78 -21.60 -0.84
CA VAL A 143 7.42 -21.55 -1.41
C VAL A 143 7.12 -20.13 -1.84
N ILE A 144 6.92 -19.95 -3.14
CA ILE A 144 6.42 -18.69 -3.70
C ILE A 144 4.90 -18.78 -3.72
N THR A 145 4.23 -18.02 -2.87
CA THR A 145 2.76 -18.00 -2.80
C THR A 145 2.26 -16.72 -3.42
N LEU A 146 1.52 -16.84 -4.51
CA LEU A 146 0.75 -15.73 -5.09
C LEU A 146 -0.66 -15.80 -4.52
N SER A 147 -1.10 -14.72 -3.89
CA SER A 147 -2.45 -14.62 -3.35
C SER A 147 -3.39 -13.93 -4.35
N SER A 148 -4.71 -14.18 -4.20
CA SER A 148 -5.71 -13.43 -4.96
C SER A 148 -5.64 -11.92 -4.73
N GLN A 149 -5.14 -11.49 -3.56
CA GLN A 149 -4.93 -10.09 -3.23
C GLN A 149 -3.80 -9.47 -4.07
N ASP A 150 -2.73 -10.21 -4.36
CA ASP A 150 -1.62 -9.74 -5.20
C ASP A 150 -2.09 -9.53 -6.63
N TYR A 151 -2.89 -10.48 -7.16
CA TYR A 151 -3.51 -10.34 -8.47
C TYR A 151 -4.47 -9.14 -8.54
N LEU A 152 -5.32 -8.96 -7.52
CA LEU A 152 -6.23 -7.82 -7.45
C LEU A 152 -5.46 -6.50 -7.37
N ALA A 153 -4.39 -6.44 -6.58
CA ALA A 153 -3.53 -5.26 -6.49
C ALA A 153 -2.89 -4.92 -7.85
N LEU A 154 -2.48 -5.93 -8.62
CA LEU A 154 -1.94 -5.74 -9.97
C LEU A 154 -2.98 -5.09 -10.90
N ILE A 155 -4.20 -5.61 -10.94
CA ILE A 155 -5.28 -5.08 -11.77
C ILE A 155 -5.66 -3.66 -11.34
N VAL A 156 -5.92 -3.46 -10.05
CA VAL A 156 -6.32 -2.14 -9.51
C VAL A 156 -5.22 -1.12 -9.74
N GLY A 157 -3.97 -1.46 -9.45
CA GLY A 157 -2.82 -0.58 -9.68
C GLY A 157 -2.66 -0.22 -11.16
N GLY A 158 -2.84 -1.19 -12.06
CA GLY A 158 -2.81 -0.97 -13.52
C GLY A 158 -3.91 -0.01 -13.98
N VAL A 159 -5.14 -0.20 -13.52
CA VAL A 159 -6.27 0.70 -13.83
C VAL A 159 -6.00 2.12 -13.31
N LEU A 160 -5.54 2.27 -12.07
CA LEU A 160 -5.21 3.58 -11.50
C LEU A 160 -4.08 4.27 -12.26
N LEU A 161 -3.09 3.51 -12.72
CA LEU A 161 -2.00 4.03 -13.54
C LEU A 161 -2.53 4.55 -14.88
N ALA A 162 -3.38 3.77 -15.56
CA ALA A 162 -4.01 4.19 -16.81
C ALA A 162 -4.86 5.46 -16.61
N VAL A 163 -5.65 5.53 -15.54
CA VAL A 163 -6.42 6.75 -15.19
C VAL A 163 -5.50 7.94 -14.96
N SER A 164 -4.35 7.75 -14.31
CA SER A 164 -3.40 8.84 -14.10
C SER A 164 -2.83 9.39 -15.41
N TRP A 165 -2.58 8.55 -16.42
CA TRP A 165 -2.13 8.97 -17.75
C TRP A 165 -3.22 9.75 -18.49
N VAL A 166 -4.46 9.26 -18.44
CA VAL A 166 -5.62 9.98 -19.01
C VAL A 166 -5.77 11.36 -18.37
N MET A 167 -5.58 11.48 -17.06
CA MET A 167 -5.63 12.78 -16.38
C MET A 167 -4.52 13.73 -16.84
N VAL A 168 -3.30 13.23 -17.07
CA VAL A 168 -2.20 14.05 -17.61
C VAL A 168 -2.57 14.56 -19.00
N GLU A 169 -3.08 13.70 -19.86
CA GLU A 169 -3.45 14.08 -21.22
C GLU A 169 -4.62 15.07 -21.25
N ALA A 170 -5.62 14.86 -20.39
CA ALA A 170 -6.74 15.79 -20.27
C ALA A 170 -6.30 17.20 -19.80
N THR A 171 -5.33 17.28 -18.88
CA THR A 171 -4.78 18.59 -18.46
C THR A 171 -4.00 19.25 -19.59
N ARG A 172 -3.22 18.49 -20.37
CA ARG A 172 -2.49 19.03 -21.53
C ARG A 172 -3.43 19.63 -22.56
N ILE A 173 -4.47 18.91 -22.94
CA ILE A 173 -5.46 19.40 -23.91
C ILE A 173 -6.17 20.65 -23.40
N ALA A 174 -6.49 20.71 -22.10
CA ALA A 174 -7.11 21.89 -21.51
C ALA A 174 -6.19 23.13 -21.57
N ASP A 175 -4.91 22.95 -21.28
CA ASP A 175 -3.90 24.02 -21.34
C ASP A 175 -3.66 24.49 -22.79
N GLU A 176 -3.61 23.58 -23.77
CA GLU A 176 -3.50 23.91 -25.19
C GLU A 176 -4.72 24.74 -25.66
N ASN A 177 -5.94 24.33 -25.30
CA ASN A 177 -7.15 25.09 -25.67
C ASN A 177 -7.19 26.49 -25.02
N ALA A 178 -6.67 26.63 -23.79
CA ALA A 178 -6.61 27.95 -23.15
C ALA A 178 -5.58 28.89 -23.80
N SER A 179 -4.62 28.37 -24.53
CA SER A 179 -3.60 29.17 -25.23
C SER A 179 -4.05 29.72 -26.57
N PHE A 180 -5.21 29.27 -27.10
CA PHE A 180 -5.79 29.73 -28.36
C PHE A 180 -6.84 30.84 -28.19
N VAL A 181 -7.13 31.30 -26.97
CA VAL A 181 -8.04 32.40 -26.65
C VAL A 181 -7.26 33.60 -26.15
#